data_715ea21e0071c35ca702286ee4275720
#
_entry.id   715ea21e0071c35ca702286ee4275720
#
_cell.length_a   1.000
_cell.length_b   1.000
_cell.length_c   1.000
_cell.angle_alpha   90.00
_cell.angle_beta   90.00
_cell.angle_gamma   90.00
#
_symmetry.space_group_name_H-M   'P 1'
#
loop_
_entity.id
_entity.type
_entity.pdbx_description
1 polymer ?
#
loop_
_entity_poly.entity_id
_entity_poly.type
_entity_poly.pdbx_seq_one_letter_code
_entity_poly.pdbx_strand_id
1 'polypeptide(L)'
;MVTPISDMLRLWTIDSGEEKKESGTDRDLIPLATPLMASGYTPSGMEFLTDKMKDFNMVPYSAASAGIDEVPRPLEAGGAVSATLVTGDLKLGAVGTVTYVDKDHMVAFGHPFLDKGSSSYFMHNSYIFTVVPSRNIPFKLGSVGAEIGTVNEDRGSGISGLSGKVPESVRLHSSVLDEDTGRTQSLNVRMVQNERMLPMLSVTSVYNNMSNTLDRNGEGTVSLSYTLFPEDLKKRPFTRSNMYWSSKDISERSVDEMYNVIRILEQNRFEPYKLRDISVDMKVTKDRKTAQLLDASASPTVVSPGDTIYVRARLAPYRGEVFYKDLAFTVPKDQPLGTMILEVRGGGVVPLPYLIQQQKYNLTDEILERIRTYKDFNDLFDKLEKEDKNNQVVVEILDPNVSMISRDEENGTKAEIQDKRPSQNPDYLKGKKGDGKEGEKEEDSPKSSVDTDYVVYGDGQFTFQVMAPEDRDRALRKLAKSNQKMIADMKNEGKDSISGKDKDGKKEETKEENGKKPDTDKKSGTSYFLMSDSMTRL
;
A
#
# COMPACT_ATOMS: atom_id res chain seq x y z
N MET A 1 -40.50 8.15 -19.26
CA MET A 1 -40.54 7.07 -20.27
C MET A 1 -40.58 5.78 -19.48
N VAL A 2 -41.56 4.94 -19.63
CA VAL A 2 -41.66 3.65 -18.91
C VAL A 2 -40.87 2.64 -19.74
N THR A 3 -39.86 2.04 -19.18
CA THR A 3 -39.09 0.98 -19.84
C THR A 3 -40.02 -0.24 -20.00
N PRO A 4 -40.19 -0.81 -21.22
CA PRO A 4 -41.01 -1.99 -21.41
C PRO A 4 -40.49 -3.17 -20.57
N ILE A 5 -41.40 -3.97 -20.02
CA ILE A 5 -41.06 -5.13 -19.19
C ILE A 5 -40.14 -6.11 -19.94
N SER A 6 -40.30 -6.23 -21.26
CA SER A 6 -39.40 -7.04 -22.12
C SER A 6 -37.96 -6.60 -22.08
N ASP A 7 -37.69 -5.31 -21.94
CA ASP A 7 -36.31 -4.78 -21.90
C ASP A 7 -35.70 -4.89 -20.49
N MET A 8 -36.56 -4.83 -19.44
CA MET A 8 -36.15 -5.12 -18.07
C MET A 8 -35.77 -6.60 -17.88
N LEU A 9 -36.49 -7.52 -18.50
CA LEU A 9 -36.23 -8.96 -18.45
C LEU A 9 -34.93 -9.34 -19.22
N ARG A 10 -34.58 -8.57 -20.27
CA ARG A 10 -33.30 -8.76 -20.97
C ARG A 10 -32.07 -8.40 -20.11
N LEU A 11 -32.17 -7.35 -19.30
CA LEU A 11 -31.12 -6.97 -18.36
C LEU A 11 -30.94 -8.02 -17.27
N TRP A 12 -32.00 -8.70 -16.84
CA TRP A 12 -31.91 -9.76 -15.86
C TRP A 12 -31.20 -11.02 -16.36
N THR A 13 -31.31 -11.34 -17.65
CA THR A 13 -30.61 -12.50 -18.26
C THR A 13 -29.12 -12.27 -18.51
N ILE A 14 -28.64 -11.03 -18.52
CA ILE A 14 -27.23 -10.69 -18.67
C ILE A 14 -26.47 -10.90 -17.35
N ASP A 15 -27.12 -10.70 -16.20
CA ASP A 15 -26.50 -10.85 -14.87
C ASP A 15 -26.43 -12.32 -14.39
N SER A 16 -27.06 -13.27 -15.11
CA SER A 16 -27.11 -14.69 -14.73
C SER A 16 -25.98 -15.57 -15.28
N GLY A 17 -24.94 -14.99 -15.87
CA GLY A 17 -23.67 -15.71 -16.17
C GLY A 17 -23.74 -16.79 -17.24
N GLU A 18 -24.77 -16.84 -18.09
CA GLU A 18 -24.80 -17.72 -19.26
C GLU A 18 -24.16 -17.03 -20.48
N GLU A 19 -22.94 -17.46 -20.83
CA GLU A 19 -22.32 -17.15 -22.12
C GLU A 19 -23.21 -17.67 -23.26
N LYS A 20 -23.94 -16.76 -23.93
CA LYS A 20 -24.58 -17.07 -25.21
C LYS A 20 -23.65 -16.68 -26.35
N LYS A 21 -23.29 -17.70 -27.14
CA LYS A 21 -22.59 -17.57 -28.43
C LYS A 21 -23.28 -16.55 -29.32
N GLU A 22 -22.47 -15.66 -29.88
CA GLU A 22 -22.83 -14.67 -30.88
C GLU A 22 -23.55 -15.28 -32.08
N SER A 23 -24.72 -14.80 -32.39
CA SER A 23 -25.31 -14.82 -33.72
C SER A 23 -25.54 -13.39 -34.18
N GLY A 24 -24.88 -13.00 -35.25
CA GLY A 24 -24.67 -11.66 -35.74
C GLY A 24 -25.94 -10.82 -35.95
N THR A 25 -25.74 -9.55 -35.77
CA THR A 25 -26.55 -8.32 -35.87
C THR A 25 -26.90 -7.75 -34.50
N ASP A 26 -25.90 -7.50 -33.66
CA ASP A 26 -26.07 -6.74 -32.43
C ASP A 26 -25.54 -5.31 -32.62
N ARG A 27 -26.46 -4.36 -32.52
CA ARG A 27 -26.08 -2.97 -32.25
C ARG A 27 -25.48 -2.98 -30.85
N ASP A 28 -24.21 -2.60 -30.73
CA ASP A 28 -23.49 -2.51 -29.47
C ASP A 28 -24.34 -1.77 -28.43
N LEU A 29 -24.95 -2.52 -27.51
CA LEU A 29 -25.62 -1.96 -26.34
C LEU A 29 -24.50 -1.52 -25.40
N ILE A 30 -24.19 -0.23 -25.40
CA ILE A 30 -23.26 0.35 -24.43
C ILE A 30 -23.98 0.38 -23.09
N PRO A 31 -23.45 -0.25 -22.03
CA PRO A 31 -24.02 -0.13 -20.69
C PRO A 31 -24.11 1.34 -20.30
N LEU A 32 -25.28 1.78 -19.88
CA LEU A 32 -25.48 3.16 -19.47
C LEU A 32 -24.92 3.35 -18.07
N ALA A 33 -23.82 4.09 -17.97
CA ALA A 33 -23.25 4.45 -16.69
C ALA A 33 -24.20 5.37 -15.89
N THR A 34 -24.29 5.15 -14.58
CA THR A 34 -25.09 6.00 -13.69
C THR A 34 -24.38 7.34 -13.47
N PRO A 35 -24.97 8.49 -13.86
CA PRO A 35 -24.37 9.79 -13.62
C PRO A 35 -24.41 10.12 -12.13
N LEU A 36 -23.26 10.44 -11.54
CA LEU A 36 -23.12 10.88 -10.16
C LEU A 36 -22.77 12.36 -10.10
N MET A 37 -23.55 13.13 -9.39
CA MET A 37 -23.20 14.49 -9.06
C MET A 37 -22.12 14.48 -7.96
N ALA A 38 -21.02 15.20 -8.21
CA ALA A 38 -19.94 15.41 -7.26
C ALA A 38 -19.73 16.90 -7.01
N SER A 39 -19.70 17.31 -5.75
CA SER A 39 -19.39 18.69 -5.36
C SER A 39 -18.35 18.75 -4.26
N GLY A 40 -17.53 19.83 -4.23
CA GLY A 40 -16.42 20.00 -3.31
C GLY A 40 -15.11 19.37 -3.78
N TYR A 41 -15.11 18.68 -4.92
CA TYR A 41 -13.91 18.05 -5.49
C TYR A 41 -13.10 19.06 -6.33
N THR A 42 -11.79 19.01 -6.19
CA THR A 42 -10.84 19.69 -7.07
C THR A 42 -10.84 19.04 -8.47
N PRO A 43 -10.32 19.68 -9.51
CA PRO A 43 -10.20 19.05 -10.83
C PRO A 43 -9.46 17.71 -10.79
N SER A 44 -8.30 17.64 -10.10
CA SER A 44 -7.54 16.40 -9.91
C SER A 44 -8.30 15.37 -9.06
N GLY A 45 -9.01 15.83 -8.00
CA GLY A 45 -9.89 14.98 -7.20
C GLY A 45 -11.01 14.36 -8.03
N MET A 46 -11.59 15.10 -8.99
CA MET A 46 -12.58 14.58 -9.94
C MET A 46 -12.00 13.55 -10.90
N GLU A 47 -10.78 13.76 -11.40
CA GLU A 47 -10.10 12.80 -12.27
C GLU A 47 -9.82 11.49 -11.51
N PHE A 48 -9.24 11.59 -10.32
CA PHE A 48 -8.98 10.43 -9.46
C PHE A 48 -10.26 9.69 -9.06
N LEU A 49 -11.32 10.41 -8.68
CA LEU A 49 -12.62 9.82 -8.39
C LEU A 49 -13.20 9.09 -9.61
N THR A 50 -13.11 9.69 -10.80
CA THR A 50 -13.61 9.11 -12.04
C THR A 50 -12.88 7.81 -12.38
N ASP A 51 -11.58 7.78 -12.18
CA ASP A 51 -10.78 6.56 -12.38
C ASP A 51 -11.21 5.43 -11.44
N LYS A 52 -11.31 5.70 -10.15
CA LYS A 52 -11.74 4.72 -9.14
C LYS A 52 -13.20 4.27 -9.26
N MET A 53 -14.07 5.07 -9.92
CA MET A 53 -15.48 4.75 -10.14
C MET A 53 -15.76 3.87 -11.37
N LYS A 54 -14.76 3.62 -12.22
CA LYS A 54 -14.93 2.80 -13.45
C LYS A 54 -15.46 1.41 -13.15
N ASP A 55 -14.96 0.78 -12.09
CA ASP A 55 -15.33 -0.59 -11.69
C ASP A 55 -16.78 -0.68 -11.16
N PHE A 56 -17.42 0.46 -10.89
CA PHE A 56 -18.79 0.54 -10.40
C PHE A 56 -19.79 0.97 -11.49
N ASN A 57 -19.32 1.13 -12.73
CA ASN A 57 -20.13 1.63 -13.86
C ASN A 57 -20.81 2.97 -13.55
N MET A 58 -20.08 3.89 -12.91
CA MET A 58 -20.54 5.22 -12.53
C MET A 58 -19.67 6.30 -13.17
N VAL A 59 -20.30 7.41 -13.57
CA VAL A 59 -19.61 8.55 -14.17
C VAL A 59 -19.86 9.79 -13.32
N PRO A 60 -18.90 10.20 -12.48
CA PRO A 60 -19.01 11.45 -11.73
C PRO A 60 -18.97 12.65 -12.68
N TYR A 61 -19.79 13.65 -12.39
CA TYR A 61 -19.71 14.97 -13.02
C TYR A 61 -19.65 16.06 -11.96
N SER A 62 -18.87 17.09 -12.21
CA SER A 62 -18.74 18.22 -11.29
C SER A 62 -20.02 19.05 -11.30
N ALA A 63 -20.57 19.32 -10.11
CA ALA A 63 -21.68 20.23 -9.92
C ALA A 63 -21.30 21.29 -8.88
N ALA A 64 -21.67 22.53 -9.16
CA ALA A 64 -21.50 23.59 -8.19
C ALA A 64 -22.32 23.27 -6.93
N SER A 65 -21.75 23.47 -5.75
CA SER A 65 -22.53 23.57 -4.53
C SER A 65 -23.38 24.82 -4.68
N ALA A 66 -24.68 24.65 -4.82
CA ALA A 66 -25.58 25.80 -4.68
C ALA A 66 -25.44 26.22 -3.21
N GLY A 67 -25.00 27.42 -2.93
CA GLY A 67 -25.02 28.01 -1.57
C GLY A 67 -26.43 28.25 -1.04
N ILE A 68 -27.25 27.20 -1.14
CA ILE A 68 -28.68 27.20 -0.79
C ILE A 68 -28.76 26.82 0.68
N ASP A 69 -29.61 27.48 1.40
CA ASP A 69 -29.99 27.14 2.75
C ASP A 69 -30.20 25.63 2.88
N GLU A 70 -29.36 24.96 3.61
CA GLU A 70 -29.47 23.52 3.90
C GLU A 70 -30.60 23.24 4.89
N VAL A 71 -31.78 23.89 4.66
CA VAL A 71 -32.97 23.66 5.46
C VAL A 71 -33.72 22.48 4.89
N PRO A 72 -33.95 21.42 5.69
CA PRO A 72 -34.78 20.30 5.26
C PRO A 72 -36.17 20.72 4.83
N ARG A 73 -36.62 20.24 3.67
CA ARG A 73 -37.94 20.48 3.13
C ARG A 73 -38.68 19.16 2.95
N PRO A 74 -40.00 19.12 3.20
CA PRO A 74 -40.80 17.95 2.89
C PRO A 74 -40.67 17.53 1.43
N LEU A 75 -40.68 16.23 1.18
CA LEU A 75 -40.72 15.69 -0.18
C LEU A 75 -42.13 15.71 -0.73
N GLU A 76 -42.26 15.97 -2.02
CA GLU A 76 -43.52 15.94 -2.75
C GLU A 76 -43.37 15.10 -4.03
N ALA A 77 -44.43 14.44 -4.46
CA ALA A 77 -44.44 13.71 -5.72
C ALA A 77 -44.09 14.65 -6.89
N GLY A 78 -43.19 14.23 -7.77
CA GLY A 78 -42.65 15.05 -8.85
C GLY A 78 -41.45 15.93 -8.44
N GLY A 79 -41.20 16.10 -7.13
CA GLY A 79 -40.06 16.82 -6.60
C GLY A 79 -38.73 16.09 -6.87
N ALA A 80 -37.63 16.73 -6.50
CA ALA A 80 -36.30 16.15 -6.66
C ALA A 80 -35.77 15.61 -5.32
N VAL A 81 -35.09 14.47 -5.38
CA VAL A 81 -34.43 13.81 -4.24
C VAL A 81 -33.09 13.25 -4.69
N SER A 82 -32.10 13.21 -3.79
CA SER A 82 -30.82 12.56 -4.04
C SER A 82 -30.62 11.35 -3.14
N ALA A 83 -30.09 10.28 -3.73
CA ALA A 83 -29.46 9.17 -3.03
C ALA A 83 -27.95 9.42 -3.04
N THR A 84 -27.34 9.57 -1.86
CA THR A 84 -25.98 10.11 -1.72
C THR A 84 -25.07 9.11 -1.01
N LEU A 85 -23.86 8.93 -1.53
CA LEU A 85 -22.84 8.01 -1.01
C LEU A 85 -21.89 8.72 -0.05
N VAL A 86 -21.61 10.00 -0.29
CA VAL A 86 -20.76 10.86 0.54
C VAL A 86 -21.51 12.16 0.82
N THR A 87 -21.45 12.63 2.07
CA THR A 87 -22.03 13.90 2.51
C THR A 87 -21.10 14.63 3.48
N GLY A 88 -21.26 15.93 3.62
CA GLY A 88 -20.39 16.81 4.39
C GLY A 88 -19.69 17.82 3.50
N ASP A 89 -18.38 18.02 3.71
CA ASP A 89 -17.56 18.93 2.89
C ASP A 89 -17.49 18.50 1.42
N LEU A 90 -17.62 17.19 1.16
CA LEU A 90 -17.82 16.62 -0.17
C LEU A 90 -19.22 16.03 -0.27
N LYS A 91 -19.82 16.12 -1.44
CA LYS A 91 -21.08 15.46 -1.73
C LYS A 91 -20.96 14.64 -3.01
N LEU A 92 -21.41 13.38 -2.96
CA LEU A 92 -21.38 12.45 -4.09
C LEU A 92 -22.67 11.64 -4.12
N GLY A 93 -23.49 11.77 -5.16
CA GLY A 93 -24.76 11.07 -5.24
C GLY A 93 -25.50 11.24 -6.55
N ALA A 94 -26.56 10.47 -6.71
CA ALA A 94 -27.47 10.56 -7.86
C ALA A 94 -28.71 11.40 -7.53
N VAL A 95 -29.15 12.17 -8.50
CA VAL A 95 -30.34 13.01 -8.39
C VAL A 95 -31.45 12.40 -9.24
N GLY A 96 -32.64 12.26 -8.64
CA GLY A 96 -33.79 11.71 -9.33
C GLY A 96 -35.12 12.41 -8.96
N THR A 97 -36.22 11.77 -9.30
CA THR A 97 -37.55 12.29 -9.08
C THR A 97 -38.32 11.44 -8.07
N VAL A 98 -38.95 12.09 -7.11
CA VAL A 98 -39.90 11.46 -6.18
C VAL A 98 -41.13 11.01 -6.95
N THR A 99 -41.47 9.74 -6.84
CA THR A 99 -42.63 9.16 -7.50
C THR A 99 -43.87 9.29 -6.61
N TYR A 100 -43.70 8.95 -5.33
CA TYR A 100 -44.80 8.93 -4.37
C TYR A 100 -44.28 9.16 -2.94
N VAL A 101 -45.08 9.77 -2.10
CA VAL A 101 -44.80 10.01 -0.68
C VAL A 101 -46.03 9.64 0.14
N ASP A 102 -45.85 8.86 1.19
CA ASP A 102 -46.85 8.58 2.21
C ASP A 102 -46.22 8.74 3.61
N LYS A 103 -46.60 9.80 4.31
CA LYS A 103 -46.05 10.20 5.61
C LYS A 103 -44.50 10.36 5.54
N ASP A 104 -43.79 9.45 6.20
CA ASP A 104 -42.30 9.40 6.25
C ASP A 104 -41.69 8.52 5.15
N HIS A 105 -42.50 7.77 4.40
CA HIS A 105 -42.06 6.90 3.33
C HIS A 105 -42.06 7.60 1.98
N MET A 106 -41.03 7.38 1.19
CA MET A 106 -40.98 7.82 -0.20
C MET A 106 -40.58 6.70 -1.14
N VAL A 107 -41.01 6.78 -2.40
CA VAL A 107 -40.53 5.99 -3.53
C VAL A 107 -40.06 6.94 -4.61
N ALA A 108 -38.92 6.66 -5.21
CA ALA A 108 -38.31 7.55 -6.20
C ALA A 108 -37.52 6.79 -7.28
N PHE A 109 -37.03 7.54 -8.26
CA PHE A 109 -36.18 7.15 -9.39
C PHE A 109 -36.93 6.40 -10.50
N GLY A 110 -37.71 5.36 -10.19
CA GLY A 110 -38.33 4.47 -11.18
C GLY A 110 -37.34 3.50 -11.87
N HIS A 111 -36.14 3.38 -11.34
CA HIS A 111 -35.06 2.46 -11.69
C HIS A 111 -34.15 2.29 -10.49
N PRO A 112 -33.31 1.26 -10.43
CA PRO A 112 -32.34 1.10 -9.33
C PRO A 112 -31.28 2.18 -9.38
N PHE A 113 -30.68 2.44 -8.23
CA PHE A 113 -29.45 3.24 -8.11
C PHE A 113 -28.21 2.36 -8.27
N LEU A 114 -28.05 1.37 -7.39
CA LEU A 114 -26.95 0.39 -7.39
C LEU A 114 -27.46 -1.06 -7.40
N ASP A 115 -28.78 -1.25 -7.37
CA ASP A 115 -29.48 -2.54 -7.32
C ASP A 115 -28.99 -3.46 -6.18
N LYS A 116 -28.81 -2.89 -4.99
CA LYS A 116 -28.26 -3.60 -3.82
C LYS A 116 -29.34 -4.22 -2.91
N GLY A 117 -30.60 -4.02 -3.20
CA GLY A 117 -31.70 -4.45 -2.34
C GLY A 117 -31.78 -3.60 -1.09
N SER A 118 -31.68 -4.21 0.11
CA SER A 118 -31.61 -3.44 1.35
C SER A 118 -30.34 -2.59 1.38
N SER A 119 -30.50 -1.30 1.69
CA SER A 119 -29.46 -0.28 1.59
C SER A 119 -29.54 0.70 2.76
N SER A 120 -28.52 1.54 2.91
CA SER A 120 -28.46 2.60 3.89
C SER A 120 -27.71 3.80 3.28
N TYR A 121 -28.33 4.42 2.24
CA TYR A 121 -27.73 5.61 1.63
C TYR A 121 -28.32 6.86 2.26
N PHE A 122 -27.59 7.97 2.22
CA PHE A 122 -28.14 9.26 2.66
C PHE A 122 -29.21 9.72 1.70
N MET A 123 -30.29 10.22 2.22
CA MET A 123 -31.38 10.86 1.47
C MET A 123 -31.36 12.36 1.67
N HIS A 124 -31.25 13.10 0.57
CA HIS A 124 -31.19 14.57 0.60
C HIS A 124 -32.26 15.20 -0.26
N ASN A 125 -32.66 16.41 0.10
CA ASN A 125 -33.30 17.30 -0.84
C ASN A 125 -32.34 17.59 -2.02
N SER A 126 -32.89 17.95 -3.17
CA SER A 126 -32.10 18.33 -4.34
C SER A 126 -32.61 19.64 -4.93
N TYR A 127 -31.69 20.43 -5.41
CA TYR A 127 -31.98 21.61 -6.19
C TYR A 127 -31.63 21.37 -7.65
N ILE A 128 -32.57 21.60 -8.57
CA ILE A 128 -32.39 21.35 -9.99
C ILE A 128 -32.08 22.68 -10.69
N PHE A 129 -30.90 22.78 -11.30
CA PHE A 129 -30.53 23.95 -12.11
C PHE A 129 -31.18 23.91 -13.49
N THR A 130 -31.14 22.71 -14.10
CA THR A 130 -31.72 22.50 -15.43
C THR A 130 -31.93 21.00 -15.70
N VAL A 131 -32.67 20.70 -16.74
CA VAL A 131 -32.78 19.35 -17.28
C VAL A 131 -31.98 19.31 -18.58
N VAL A 132 -30.97 18.43 -18.66
CA VAL A 132 -30.21 18.22 -19.89
C VAL A 132 -31.02 17.36 -20.83
N PRO A 133 -31.47 17.89 -21.97
CA PRO A 133 -32.26 17.12 -22.93
C PRO A 133 -31.35 16.14 -23.66
N SER A 134 -31.71 14.87 -23.70
CA SER A 134 -31.05 13.83 -24.46
C SER A 134 -32.09 12.93 -25.11
N ARG A 135 -31.83 12.50 -26.35
CA ARG A 135 -32.70 11.53 -27.03
C ARG A 135 -32.62 10.15 -26.38
N ASN A 136 -31.49 9.84 -25.76
CA ASN A 136 -31.24 8.53 -25.17
C ASN A 136 -31.49 8.55 -23.64
N ILE A 137 -30.91 9.51 -22.91
CA ILE A 137 -31.05 9.61 -21.47
C ILE A 137 -31.06 11.09 -21.07
N PRO A 138 -32.26 11.68 -20.88
CA PRO A 138 -32.34 12.99 -20.24
C PRO A 138 -32.03 12.86 -18.76
N PHE A 139 -31.23 13.78 -18.22
CA PHE A 139 -30.89 13.80 -16.80
C PHE A 139 -31.07 15.20 -16.21
N LYS A 140 -31.31 15.23 -14.89
CA LYS A 140 -31.37 16.45 -14.12
C LYS A 140 -29.99 16.87 -13.68
N LEU A 141 -29.58 18.09 -14.02
CA LEU A 141 -28.41 18.73 -13.48
C LEU A 141 -28.80 19.53 -12.25
N GLY A 142 -28.27 19.17 -11.10
CA GLY A 142 -28.67 19.79 -9.84
C GLY A 142 -27.57 19.70 -8.80
N SER A 143 -27.88 20.14 -7.59
CA SER A 143 -27.00 19.95 -6.42
C SER A 143 -27.74 19.23 -5.29
N VAL A 144 -26.98 18.58 -4.42
CA VAL A 144 -27.47 17.94 -3.21
C VAL A 144 -27.67 18.99 -2.13
N GLY A 145 -28.89 19.06 -1.58
CA GLY A 145 -29.28 19.98 -0.51
C GLY A 145 -29.14 19.37 0.89
N ALA A 146 -30.12 19.69 1.75
CA ALA A 146 -30.18 19.21 3.13
C ALA A 146 -30.42 17.70 3.21
N GLU A 147 -29.80 17.06 4.18
CA GLU A 147 -30.09 15.66 4.55
C GLU A 147 -31.46 15.58 5.21
N ILE A 148 -32.29 14.64 4.76
CA ILE A 148 -33.65 14.48 5.20
C ILE A 148 -33.99 13.07 5.68
N GLY A 149 -33.13 12.10 5.49
CA GLY A 149 -33.37 10.73 5.90
C GLY A 149 -32.46 9.71 5.28
N THR A 150 -32.98 8.49 5.10
CA THR A 150 -32.25 7.36 4.55
C THR A 150 -32.98 6.72 3.38
N VAL A 151 -32.22 6.30 2.34
CA VAL A 151 -32.71 5.36 1.32
C VAL A 151 -32.42 3.96 1.85
N ASN A 152 -33.47 3.20 2.14
CA ASN A 152 -33.40 1.90 2.81
C ASN A 152 -33.60 0.71 1.87
N GLU A 153 -34.12 0.93 0.66
CA GLU A 153 -34.24 -0.09 -0.38
C GLU A 153 -33.85 0.48 -1.74
N ASP A 154 -33.11 -0.35 -2.50
CA ASP A 154 -32.61 -0.04 -3.84
C ASP A 154 -32.80 -1.27 -4.73
N ARG A 155 -33.92 -1.29 -5.46
CA ARG A 155 -34.37 -2.46 -6.23
C ARG A 155 -34.64 -2.10 -7.67
N GLY A 156 -34.77 -3.08 -8.54
CA GLY A 156 -34.98 -2.92 -9.98
C GLY A 156 -36.12 -1.95 -10.36
N SER A 157 -37.14 -1.78 -9.52
CA SER A 157 -38.29 -0.87 -9.76
C SER A 157 -38.04 0.55 -9.26
N GLY A 158 -37.01 0.80 -8.48
CA GLY A 158 -36.72 2.11 -7.89
C GLY A 158 -36.13 2.04 -6.51
N ILE A 159 -35.96 3.20 -5.90
CA ILE A 159 -35.51 3.33 -4.51
C ILE A 159 -36.65 3.68 -3.59
N SER A 160 -36.58 3.20 -2.34
CA SER A 160 -37.45 3.71 -1.27
C SER A 160 -36.65 4.26 -0.11
N GLY A 161 -37.25 5.19 0.63
CA GLY A 161 -36.57 5.85 1.74
C GLY A 161 -37.48 6.25 2.87
N LEU A 162 -36.90 6.55 4.00
CA LEU A 162 -37.56 6.98 5.24
C LEU A 162 -37.01 8.35 5.65
N SER A 163 -37.92 9.32 5.71
CA SER A 163 -37.64 10.67 6.21
C SER A 163 -37.36 10.64 7.72
N GLY A 164 -36.42 11.44 8.19
CA GLY A 164 -36.08 11.56 9.61
C GLY A 164 -35.23 10.42 10.18
N LYS A 165 -34.94 9.35 9.40
CA LYS A 165 -34.05 8.26 9.83
C LYS A 165 -32.60 8.56 9.41
N VAL A 166 -31.67 8.43 10.36
CA VAL A 166 -30.25 8.60 10.07
C VAL A 166 -29.69 7.30 9.49
N PRO A 167 -28.98 7.33 8.35
CA PRO A 167 -28.35 6.14 7.78
C PRO A 167 -27.11 5.69 8.55
N GLU A 168 -26.82 4.38 8.51
CA GLU A 168 -25.53 3.86 8.93
C GLU A 168 -24.44 4.49 8.07
N SER A 169 -23.40 5.00 8.72
CA SER A 169 -22.34 5.74 8.02
C SER A 169 -21.03 5.71 8.75
N VAL A 170 -19.94 5.85 7.98
CA VAL A 170 -18.57 6.00 8.47
C VAL A 170 -18.20 7.48 8.37
N ARG A 171 -17.72 8.05 9.48
CA ARG A 171 -17.17 9.41 9.49
C ARG A 171 -15.70 9.38 9.11
N LEU A 172 -15.28 10.30 8.27
CA LEU A 172 -13.88 10.52 7.95
C LEU A 172 -13.50 11.96 8.31
N HIS A 173 -12.49 12.09 9.12
CA HIS A 173 -11.80 13.34 9.38
C HIS A 173 -10.39 13.25 8.80
N SER A 174 -10.03 14.18 7.93
CA SER A 174 -8.69 14.27 7.34
C SER A 174 -8.10 15.66 7.58
N SER A 175 -6.88 15.72 8.10
CA SER A 175 -6.10 16.95 8.29
C SER A 175 -4.82 16.88 7.46
N VAL A 176 -4.55 17.92 6.68
CA VAL A 176 -3.36 18.01 5.82
C VAL A 176 -2.64 19.31 6.11
N LEU A 177 -1.35 19.21 6.47
CA LEU A 177 -0.43 20.33 6.63
C LEU A 177 0.54 20.35 5.44
N ASP A 178 0.54 21.41 4.66
CA ASP A 178 1.62 21.75 3.73
C ASP A 178 2.75 22.44 4.51
N GLU A 179 3.86 21.74 4.72
CA GLU A 179 5.02 22.27 5.48
C GLU A 179 5.72 23.41 4.73
N ASP A 180 5.59 23.50 3.40
CA ASP A 180 6.26 24.52 2.60
C ASP A 180 5.58 25.89 2.73
N THR A 181 4.26 25.90 2.84
CA THR A 181 3.45 27.14 2.92
C THR A 181 2.88 27.39 4.32
N GLY A 182 2.87 26.40 5.19
CA GLY A 182 2.21 26.42 6.50
C GLY A 182 0.69 26.32 6.42
N ARG A 183 0.12 26.07 5.24
CA ARG A 183 -1.31 25.93 5.04
C ARG A 183 -1.80 24.61 5.64
N THR A 184 -2.86 24.68 6.44
CA THR A 184 -3.53 23.50 6.97
C THR A 184 -4.97 23.49 6.51
N GLN A 185 -5.45 22.32 6.05
CA GLN A 185 -6.85 22.11 5.71
C GLN A 185 -7.38 20.85 6.37
N SER A 186 -8.63 20.94 6.83
CA SER A 186 -9.36 19.79 7.37
C SER A 186 -10.56 19.51 6.50
N LEU A 187 -10.87 18.23 6.36
CA LEU A 187 -12.03 17.70 5.64
C LEU A 187 -12.83 16.81 6.58
N ASN A 188 -14.15 17.01 6.61
CA ASN A 188 -15.08 16.20 7.37
C ASN A 188 -16.18 15.69 6.45
N VAL A 189 -16.26 14.38 6.28
CA VAL A 189 -17.30 13.73 5.48
C VAL A 189 -17.88 12.54 6.22
N ARG A 190 -19.10 12.17 5.83
CA ARG A 190 -19.72 10.89 6.16
C ARG A 190 -19.92 10.10 4.87
N MET A 191 -19.61 8.83 4.91
CA MET A 191 -19.70 7.90 3.79
C MET A 191 -20.65 6.76 4.14
N VAL A 192 -21.30 6.20 3.16
CA VAL A 192 -22.15 5.02 3.35
C VAL A 192 -21.34 3.83 3.86
N GLN A 193 -21.91 3.05 4.79
CA GLN A 193 -21.35 1.81 5.25
C GLN A 193 -21.54 0.73 4.17
N ASN A 194 -20.54 0.59 3.32
CA ASN A 194 -20.52 -0.42 2.24
C ASN A 194 -19.09 -0.93 2.05
N GLU A 195 -18.85 -2.19 2.40
CA GLU A 195 -17.51 -2.81 2.41
C GLU A 195 -16.74 -2.75 1.07
N ARG A 196 -17.47 -2.72 -0.06
CA ARG A 196 -16.85 -2.62 -1.38
C ARG A 196 -16.50 -1.19 -1.77
N MET A 197 -17.33 -0.21 -1.37
CA MET A 197 -17.18 1.19 -1.77
C MET A 197 -16.37 2.01 -0.76
N LEU A 198 -16.42 1.65 0.51
CA LEU A 198 -15.79 2.40 1.59
C LEU A 198 -14.28 2.65 1.37
N PRO A 199 -13.48 1.67 0.92
CA PRO A 199 -12.05 1.92 0.65
C PRO A 199 -11.86 3.03 -0.39
N MET A 200 -12.57 2.97 -1.50
CA MET A 200 -12.49 3.95 -2.58
C MET A 200 -13.02 5.32 -2.15
N LEU A 201 -14.18 5.39 -1.48
CA LEU A 201 -14.75 6.65 -0.97
C LEU A 201 -13.81 7.34 0.02
N SER A 202 -13.15 6.55 0.88
CA SER A 202 -12.17 7.06 1.84
C SER A 202 -10.97 7.69 1.14
N VAL A 203 -10.32 6.96 0.24
CA VAL A 203 -9.08 7.45 -0.38
C VAL A 203 -9.33 8.59 -1.37
N THR A 204 -10.46 8.61 -2.07
CA THR A 204 -10.80 9.74 -2.95
C THR A 204 -11.09 11.02 -2.15
N SER A 205 -11.66 10.89 -0.96
CA SER A 205 -11.86 12.02 -0.04
C SER A 205 -10.54 12.57 0.50
N VAL A 206 -9.64 11.67 0.94
CA VAL A 206 -8.30 12.04 1.43
C VAL A 206 -7.44 12.65 0.33
N TYR A 207 -7.41 12.04 -0.86
CA TYR A 207 -6.74 12.58 -2.04
C TYR A 207 -7.22 14.01 -2.35
N ASN A 208 -8.55 14.21 -2.36
CA ASN A 208 -9.12 15.51 -2.64
C ASN A 208 -8.73 16.58 -1.60
N ASN A 209 -8.70 16.22 -0.31
CA ASN A 209 -8.23 17.13 0.74
C ASN A 209 -6.77 17.52 0.53
N MET A 210 -5.93 16.55 0.18
CA MET A 210 -4.52 16.79 -0.11
C MET A 210 -4.33 17.68 -1.35
N SER A 211 -5.01 17.36 -2.46
CA SER A 211 -4.99 18.17 -3.68
C SER A 211 -5.45 19.62 -3.43
N ASN A 212 -6.51 19.80 -2.61
CA ASN A 212 -7.00 21.13 -2.26
C ASN A 212 -6.02 21.91 -1.37
N THR A 213 -5.31 21.21 -0.46
CA THR A 213 -4.34 21.83 0.45
C THR A 213 -3.10 22.32 -0.30
N LEU A 214 -2.55 21.45 -1.16
CA LEU A 214 -1.30 21.71 -1.87
C LEU A 214 -1.44 22.75 -2.98
N ASP A 215 -2.64 22.88 -3.57
CA ASP A 215 -2.90 23.76 -4.73
C ASP A 215 -1.89 23.51 -5.89
N ARG A 216 -1.36 22.28 -5.96
CA ARG A 216 -0.43 21.80 -6.99
C ARG A 216 -0.51 20.29 -7.10
N ASN A 217 -0.24 19.75 -8.27
CA ASN A 217 0.08 18.35 -8.49
C ASN A 217 1.59 18.20 -8.66
N GLY A 218 2.14 17.08 -8.27
CA GLY A 218 3.54 16.81 -8.56
C GLY A 218 4.30 16.10 -7.45
N GLU A 219 5.63 16.27 -7.53
CA GLU A 219 6.55 15.61 -6.64
C GLU A 219 6.45 16.10 -5.19
N GLY A 220 6.83 15.22 -4.26
CA GLY A 220 6.91 15.56 -2.85
C GLY A 220 7.09 14.35 -1.95
N THR A 221 7.25 14.65 -0.66
CA THR A 221 7.26 13.66 0.41
C THR A 221 6.08 13.91 1.33
N VAL A 222 5.41 12.84 1.75
CA VAL A 222 4.33 12.88 2.74
C VAL A 222 4.63 11.94 3.90
N SER A 223 4.38 12.42 5.11
CA SER A 223 4.23 11.59 6.31
C SER A 223 2.75 11.45 6.59
N LEU A 224 2.25 10.23 6.51
CA LEU A 224 0.85 9.86 6.71
C LEU A 224 0.70 9.08 8.01
N SER A 225 -0.30 9.44 8.82
CA SER A 225 -0.77 8.64 9.95
C SER A 225 -2.28 8.52 9.87
N TYR A 226 -2.82 7.32 10.06
CA TYR A 226 -4.27 7.12 10.10
C TYR A 226 -4.68 6.11 11.15
N THR A 227 -5.89 6.31 11.68
CA THR A 227 -6.52 5.42 12.64
C THR A 227 -7.92 5.05 12.16
N LEU A 228 -8.18 3.75 12.12
CA LEU A 228 -9.46 3.17 11.75
C LEU A 228 -10.15 2.69 13.03
N PHE A 229 -11.29 3.29 13.37
CA PHE A 229 -12.03 2.97 14.58
C PHE A 229 -13.19 2.04 14.22
N PRO A 230 -13.25 0.84 14.81
CA PRO A 230 -14.35 -0.09 14.57
C PRO A 230 -15.66 0.39 15.21
N GLU A 231 -16.79 -0.08 14.70
CA GLU A 231 -18.11 0.13 15.27
C GLU A 231 -18.23 -0.60 16.63
N ASP A 232 -17.74 -1.82 16.71
CA ASP A 232 -17.68 -2.57 17.96
C ASP A 232 -16.54 -2.04 18.84
N LEU A 233 -16.92 -1.35 19.92
CA LEU A 233 -15.99 -0.76 20.89
C LEU A 233 -15.14 -1.78 21.65
N LYS A 234 -15.44 -3.08 21.55
CA LYS A 234 -14.62 -4.16 22.13
C LYS A 234 -13.41 -4.49 21.27
N LYS A 235 -13.47 -4.15 19.98
CA LYS A 235 -12.37 -4.35 19.05
C LYS A 235 -11.38 -3.19 19.13
N ARG A 236 -10.10 -3.49 18.96
CA ARG A 236 -9.07 -2.46 18.98
C ARG A 236 -9.08 -1.64 17.68
N PRO A 237 -8.82 -0.32 17.76
CA PRO A 237 -8.58 0.49 16.58
C PRO A 237 -7.31 0.02 15.86
N PHE A 238 -7.30 0.13 14.53
CA PHE A 238 -6.11 -0.06 13.71
C PHE A 238 -5.42 1.27 13.49
N THR A 239 -4.14 1.36 13.85
CA THR A 239 -3.35 2.58 13.67
C THR A 239 -2.10 2.29 12.86
N ARG A 240 -1.84 3.10 11.85
CA ARG A 240 -0.66 2.99 11.01
C ARG A 240 -0.09 4.35 10.67
N SER A 241 1.24 4.41 10.58
CA SER A 241 1.97 5.56 10.05
C SER A 241 2.98 5.09 9.02
N ASN A 242 3.15 5.86 7.95
CA ASN A 242 4.14 5.57 6.91
C ASN A 242 4.60 6.87 6.25
N MET A 243 5.66 6.80 5.46
CA MET A 243 6.21 7.91 4.70
C MET A 243 6.31 7.53 3.22
N TYR A 244 5.95 8.45 2.34
CA TYR A 244 5.97 8.21 0.89
C TYR A 244 6.70 9.34 0.19
N TRP A 245 7.33 9.01 -0.92
CA TRP A 245 7.86 9.98 -1.87
C TRP A 245 7.41 9.61 -3.29
N SER A 246 7.07 10.62 -4.07
CA SER A 246 6.76 10.45 -5.48
C SER A 246 7.38 11.58 -6.29
N SER A 247 7.88 11.24 -7.49
CA SER A 247 8.34 12.21 -8.48
C SER A 247 7.24 12.65 -9.45
N LYS A 248 6.03 12.09 -9.34
CA LYS A 248 4.90 12.36 -10.23
C LYS A 248 3.74 13.01 -9.45
N ASP A 249 3.01 12.19 -8.71
CA ASP A 249 1.90 12.63 -7.86
C ASP A 249 2.04 12.00 -6.48
N ILE A 250 2.33 12.87 -5.49
CA ILE A 250 2.45 12.43 -4.11
C ILE A 250 1.08 12.16 -3.48
N SER A 251 0.03 12.83 -3.95
CA SER A 251 -1.31 12.66 -3.42
C SER A 251 -1.85 11.27 -3.75
N GLU A 252 -1.66 10.80 -4.97
CA GLU A 252 -2.04 9.44 -5.38
C GLU A 252 -1.22 8.39 -4.64
N ARG A 253 0.11 8.52 -4.63
CA ARG A 253 1.00 7.55 -3.99
C ARG A 253 0.73 7.35 -2.50
N SER A 254 0.29 8.40 -1.81
CA SER A 254 0.11 8.36 -0.35
C SER A 254 -1.08 7.54 0.11
N VAL A 255 -2.11 7.37 -0.72
CA VAL A 255 -3.38 6.75 -0.31
C VAL A 255 -3.51 5.26 -0.66
N ASP A 256 -2.57 4.71 -1.44
CA ASP A 256 -2.64 3.31 -1.92
C ASP A 256 -2.65 2.29 -0.77
N GLU A 257 -1.75 2.45 0.22
CA GLU A 257 -1.70 1.55 1.38
C GLU A 257 -3.00 1.62 2.20
N MET A 258 -3.52 2.83 2.43
CA MET A 258 -4.77 3.01 3.17
C MET A 258 -5.96 2.35 2.47
N TYR A 259 -6.01 2.42 1.14
CA TYR A 259 -7.01 1.70 0.35
C TYR A 259 -6.97 0.20 0.61
N ASN A 260 -5.80 -0.41 0.52
CA ASN A 260 -5.61 -1.84 0.71
C ASN A 260 -5.94 -2.27 2.15
N VAL A 261 -5.49 -1.52 3.14
CA VAL A 261 -5.76 -1.82 4.55
C VAL A 261 -7.26 -1.78 4.85
N ILE A 262 -7.97 -0.72 4.43
CA ILE A 262 -9.43 -0.62 4.63
C ILE A 262 -10.14 -1.79 3.92
N ARG A 263 -9.74 -2.09 2.67
CA ARG A 263 -10.31 -3.20 1.90
C ARG A 263 -10.11 -4.55 2.59
N ILE A 264 -8.91 -4.83 3.07
CA ILE A 264 -8.57 -6.09 3.72
C ILE A 264 -9.34 -6.23 5.04
N LEU A 265 -9.43 -5.16 5.84
CA LEU A 265 -10.13 -5.20 7.13
C LEU A 265 -11.64 -5.32 6.98
N GLU A 266 -12.27 -4.57 6.06
CA GLU A 266 -13.72 -4.61 5.82
C GLU A 266 -14.18 -5.91 5.14
N GLN A 267 -13.35 -6.46 4.22
CA GLN A 267 -13.70 -7.64 3.43
C GLN A 267 -13.03 -8.92 3.92
N ASN A 268 -12.48 -8.94 5.14
CA ASN A 268 -11.83 -10.12 5.69
C ASN A 268 -12.81 -11.30 5.85
N ARG A 269 -12.28 -12.52 5.76
CA ARG A 269 -13.08 -13.76 5.81
C ARG A 269 -13.35 -14.29 7.22
N PHE A 270 -12.76 -13.68 8.24
CA PHE A 270 -12.76 -14.24 9.60
C PHE A 270 -13.92 -13.73 10.43
N GLU A 271 -14.06 -12.40 10.53
CA GLU A 271 -15.11 -11.76 11.32
C GLU A 271 -15.40 -10.34 10.84
N PRO A 272 -16.63 -9.83 10.99
CA PRO A 272 -16.97 -8.47 10.61
C PRO A 272 -16.10 -7.45 11.35
N TYR A 273 -15.46 -6.53 10.61
CA TYR A 273 -14.73 -5.38 11.16
C TYR A 273 -15.25 -4.09 10.52
N LYS A 274 -16.52 -3.78 10.81
CA LYS A 274 -17.15 -2.56 10.31
C LYS A 274 -16.52 -1.32 10.93
N LEU A 275 -16.20 -0.33 10.11
CA LEU A 275 -15.66 0.94 10.56
C LEU A 275 -16.77 1.91 10.98
N ARG A 276 -16.52 2.69 12.00
CA ARG A 276 -17.34 3.82 12.47
C ARG A 276 -16.72 5.16 12.12
N ASP A 277 -15.40 5.29 12.37
CA ASP A 277 -14.65 6.52 12.16
C ASP A 277 -13.29 6.23 11.51
N ILE A 278 -12.83 7.17 10.69
CA ILE A 278 -11.50 7.19 10.08
C ILE A 278 -10.88 8.56 10.40
N SER A 279 -9.71 8.57 11.04
CA SER A 279 -8.91 9.79 11.26
C SER A 279 -7.64 9.70 10.45
N VAL A 280 -7.30 10.76 9.71
CA VAL A 280 -6.13 10.82 8.82
C VAL A 280 -5.40 12.14 9.04
N ASP A 281 -4.12 12.06 9.38
CA ASP A 281 -3.23 13.20 9.54
C ASP A 281 -2.06 13.09 8.57
N MET A 282 -1.83 14.16 7.79
CA MET A 282 -0.77 14.21 6.79
C MET A 282 0.07 15.48 6.92
N LYS A 283 1.39 15.32 6.73
CA LYS A 283 2.35 16.42 6.56
C LYS A 283 3.04 16.25 5.23
N VAL A 284 2.97 17.25 4.38
CA VAL A 284 3.46 17.19 3.00
C VAL A 284 4.47 18.28 2.77
N THR A 285 5.56 17.96 2.08
CA THR A 285 6.55 18.91 1.59
C THR A 285 6.97 18.57 0.17
N LYS A 286 7.39 19.59 -0.60
CA LYS A 286 8.02 19.38 -1.92
C LYS A 286 9.42 18.77 -1.82
N ASP A 287 10.05 18.83 -0.65
CA ASP A 287 11.38 18.33 -0.46
C ASP A 287 11.43 16.80 -0.65
N ARG A 288 12.46 16.37 -1.37
CA ARG A 288 12.73 14.95 -1.57
C ARG A 288 13.44 14.39 -0.33
N LYS A 289 12.65 13.89 0.64
CA LYS A 289 13.18 13.20 1.83
C LYS A 289 13.37 11.70 1.53
N THR A 290 14.36 11.38 0.70
CA THR A 290 14.74 9.99 0.39
C THR A 290 16.18 9.74 0.77
N ALA A 291 16.51 8.50 1.17
CA ALA A 291 17.89 8.09 1.45
C ALA A 291 18.20 6.76 0.78
N GLN A 292 19.41 6.64 0.23
CA GLN A 292 19.94 5.40 -0.34
C GLN A 292 20.77 4.66 0.72
N LEU A 293 20.49 3.40 0.94
CA LEU A 293 21.37 2.51 1.68
C LEU A 293 22.62 2.26 0.84
N LEU A 294 23.76 2.83 1.25
CA LEU A 294 25.03 2.71 0.52
C LEU A 294 25.73 1.40 0.81
N ASP A 295 25.83 1.07 2.08
CA ASP A 295 26.38 -0.16 2.62
C ASP A 295 25.96 -0.34 4.07
N ALA A 296 26.30 -1.48 4.62
CA ALA A 296 26.20 -1.72 6.05
C ALA A 296 27.39 -2.54 6.54
N SER A 297 27.63 -2.53 7.83
CA SER A 297 28.59 -3.41 8.49
C SER A 297 27.88 -4.18 9.60
N ALA A 298 28.29 -5.43 9.81
CA ALA A 298 27.67 -6.29 10.81
C ALA A 298 28.73 -7.03 11.63
N SER A 299 28.51 -7.14 12.94
CA SER A 299 29.45 -7.79 13.87
C SER A 299 28.69 -8.38 15.06
N PRO A 300 29.12 -9.57 15.57
CA PRO A 300 30.15 -10.46 15.04
C PRO A 300 29.68 -11.23 13.80
N THR A 301 30.60 -11.76 12.98
CA THR A 301 30.29 -12.56 11.78
C THR A 301 30.15 -14.06 12.06
N VAL A 302 30.57 -14.50 13.25
CA VAL A 302 30.39 -15.86 13.76
C VAL A 302 29.54 -15.76 15.01
N VAL A 303 28.43 -16.47 15.03
CA VAL A 303 27.40 -16.37 16.06
C VAL A 303 26.88 -17.72 16.49
N SER A 304 26.21 -17.76 17.63
CA SER A 304 25.43 -18.91 18.10
C SER A 304 23.95 -18.56 18.17
N PRO A 305 23.04 -19.55 18.15
CA PRO A 305 21.63 -19.30 18.43
C PRO A 305 21.44 -18.53 19.73
N GLY A 306 20.67 -17.44 19.68
CA GLY A 306 20.45 -16.52 20.80
C GLY A 306 21.44 -15.35 20.91
N ASP A 307 22.51 -15.31 20.11
CA ASP A 307 23.45 -14.19 20.09
C ASP A 307 22.84 -12.95 19.42
N THR A 308 23.40 -11.77 19.73
CA THR A 308 23.01 -10.51 19.10
C THR A 308 24.07 -10.07 18.08
N ILE A 309 23.61 -9.74 16.89
CA ILE A 309 24.39 -9.14 15.80
C ILE A 309 24.09 -7.64 15.79
N TYR A 310 25.12 -6.81 15.79
CA TYR A 310 25.00 -5.36 15.64
C TYR A 310 25.25 -4.99 14.18
N VAL A 311 24.26 -4.35 13.57
CA VAL A 311 24.29 -3.90 12.19
C VAL A 311 24.33 -2.38 12.17
N ARG A 312 25.30 -1.79 11.47
CA ARG A 312 25.40 -0.35 11.23
C ARG A 312 25.19 -0.08 9.76
N ALA A 313 24.03 0.49 9.41
CA ALA A 313 23.68 0.90 8.07
C ALA A 313 24.18 2.33 7.77
N ARG A 314 24.80 2.54 6.61
CA ARG A 314 25.25 3.83 6.10
C ARG A 314 24.28 4.33 5.04
N LEU A 315 23.69 5.49 5.27
CA LEU A 315 22.62 6.06 4.50
C LEU A 315 23.03 7.40 3.89
N ALA A 316 22.76 7.59 2.60
CA ALA A 316 22.98 8.85 1.89
C ALA A 316 21.64 9.51 1.52
N PRO A 317 21.24 10.58 2.20
CA PRO A 317 20.08 11.37 1.80
C PRO A 317 20.29 12.02 0.43
N TYR A 318 19.20 12.25 -0.28
CA TYR A 318 19.26 13.02 -1.52
C TYR A 318 19.79 14.42 -1.26
N ARG A 319 20.99 14.74 -1.79
CA ARG A 319 21.70 16.03 -1.61
C ARG A 319 21.96 16.39 -0.14
N GLY A 320 22.07 15.39 0.75
CA GLY A 320 22.34 15.56 2.17
C GLY A 320 23.63 14.86 2.61
N GLU A 321 24.01 15.07 3.88
CA GLU A 321 25.17 14.44 4.47
C GLU A 321 24.87 12.97 4.83
N VAL A 322 25.85 12.11 4.64
CA VAL A 322 25.76 10.68 5.01
C VAL A 322 25.60 10.53 6.51
N PHE A 323 24.67 9.68 6.92
CA PHE A 323 24.44 9.35 8.33
C PHE A 323 24.36 7.84 8.54
N TYR A 324 24.36 7.42 9.81
CA TYR A 324 24.35 6.02 10.18
C TYR A 324 23.15 5.68 11.07
N LYS A 325 22.64 4.46 10.91
CA LYS A 325 21.65 3.86 11.82
C LYS A 325 22.17 2.53 12.33
N ASP A 326 22.06 2.32 13.62
CA ASP A 326 22.47 1.10 14.31
C ASP A 326 21.24 0.26 14.66
N LEU A 327 21.31 -1.04 14.37
CA LEU A 327 20.28 -2.03 14.70
C LEU A 327 20.93 -3.19 15.47
N ALA A 328 20.16 -3.78 16.37
CA ALA A 328 20.49 -5.02 17.03
C ALA A 328 19.55 -6.13 16.53
N PHE A 329 20.13 -7.20 15.99
CA PHE A 329 19.38 -8.36 15.52
C PHE A 329 19.72 -9.56 16.40
N THR A 330 18.71 -10.20 17.00
CA THR A 330 18.90 -11.39 17.83
C THR A 330 18.69 -12.64 16.99
N VAL A 331 19.72 -13.48 16.90
CA VAL A 331 19.64 -14.78 16.22
C VAL A 331 18.62 -15.67 16.94
N PRO A 332 17.65 -16.28 16.24
CA PRO A 332 16.70 -17.19 16.85
C PRO A 332 17.39 -18.32 17.63
N LYS A 333 16.77 -18.75 18.73
CA LYS A 333 17.31 -19.84 19.55
C LYS A 333 17.27 -21.20 18.85
N ASP A 334 16.35 -21.35 17.92
CA ASP A 334 16.12 -22.54 17.09
C ASP A 334 16.83 -22.46 15.72
N GLN A 335 17.60 -21.37 15.48
CA GLN A 335 18.35 -21.19 14.23
C GLN A 335 19.29 -22.38 13.99
N PRO A 336 19.18 -23.08 12.84
CA PRO A 336 20.06 -24.18 12.49
C PRO A 336 21.52 -23.74 12.42
N LEU A 337 22.44 -24.66 12.81
CA LEU A 337 23.88 -24.45 12.64
C LEU A 337 24.24 -24.47 11.15
N GLY A 338 25.18 -23.62 10.75
CA GLY A 338 25.64 -23.51 9.38
C GLY A 338 25.62 -22.06 8.87
N THR A 339 25.37 -21.90 7.59
CA THR A 339 25.34 -20.58 6.96
C THR A 339 23.97 -19.93 7.15
N MET A 340 23.95 -18.69 7.65
CA MET A 340 22.78 -17.83 7.76
C MET A 340 23.03 -16.56 6.92
N ILE A 341 22.00 -16.09 6.22
CA ILE A 341 22.08 -14.86 5.44
C ILE A 341 21.09 -13.85 6.04
N LEU A 342 21.58 -12.65 6.32
CA LEU A 342 20.75 -11.50 6.69
C LEU A 342 20.64 -10.54 5.51
N GLU A 343 19.42 -10.11 5.21
CA GLU A 343 19.15 -8.97 4.35
C GLU A 343 19.06 -7.71 5.20
N VAL A 344 19.67 -6.63 4.71
CA VAL A 344 19.51 -5.27 5.24
C VAL A 344 18.93 -4.42 4.13
N ARG A 345 17.76 -3.87 4.32
CA ARG A 345 17.04 -3.15 3.25
C ARG A 345 16.24 -1.95 3.77
N GLY A 346 15.82 -1.09 2.85
CA GLY A 346 14.76 -0.12 3.13
C GLY A 346 13.41 -0.82 3.29
N GLY A 347 12.57 -0.36 4.21
CA GLY A 347 11.29 -1.01 4.49
C GLY A 347 10.28 -0.93 3.33
N GLY A 348 10.42 0.06 2.42
CA GLY A 348 9.61 0.16 1.20
C GLY A 348 10.14 -0.69 0.03
N VAL A 349 11.28 -1.36 0.20
CA VAL A 349 11.84 -2.29 -0.79
C VAL A 349 11.12 -3.63 -0.64
N VAL A 350 10.59 -4.15 -1.75
CA VAL A 350 9.94 -5.46 -1.75
C VAL A 350 10.98 -6.52 -1.46
N PRO A 351 10.81 -7.37 -0.43
CA PRO A 351 11.78 -8.39 -0.09
C PRO A 351 12.04 -9.35 -1.27
N LEU A 352 13.30 -9.75 -1.44
CA LEU A 352 13.73 -10.62 -2.54
C LEU A 352 12.92 -11.92 -2.69
N PRO A 353 12.51 -12.62 -1.61
CA PRO A 353 11.64 -13.78 -1.72
C PRO A 353 10.31 -13.50 -2.43
N TYR A 354 9.72 -12.34 -2.19
CA TYR A 354 8.49 -11.90 -2.85
C TYR A 354 8.68 -11.64 -4.34
N LEU A 355 9.77 -10.96 -4.72
CA LEU A 355 10.09 -10.69 -6.11
C LEU A 355 10.27 -11.99 -6.90
N ILE A 356 10.95 -12.98 -6.31
CA ILE A 356 11.16 -14.30 -6.93
C ILE A 356 9.83 -15.04 -7.10
N GLN A 357 8.96 -15.04 -6.11
CA GLN A 357 7.64 -15.64 -6.21
C GLN A 357 6.78 -14.94 -7.28
N GLN A 358 6.82 -13.63 -7.31
CA GLN A 358 6.10 -12.80 -8.27
C GLN A 358 6.54 -13.12 -9.71
N GLN A 359 7.85 -13.17 -9.96
CA GLN A 359 8.39 -13.50 -11.29
C GLN A 359 8.16 -14.96 -11.68
N LYS A 360 8.35 -15.90 -10.76
CA LYS A 360 8.23 -17.34 -11.02
C LYS A 360 6.79 -17.76 -11.35
N TYR A 361 5.79 -17.13 -10.74
CA TYR A 361 4.38 -17.51 -10.87
C TYR A 361 3.54 -16.47 -11.61
N ASN A 362 4.14 -15.37 -12.08
CA ASN A 362 3.43 -14.26 -12.73
C ASN A 362 2.21 -13.77 -11.93
N LEU A 363 2.42 -13.64 -10.60
CA LEU A 363 1.37 -13.31 -9.66
C LEU A 363 1.15 -11.80 -9.62
N THR A 364 -0.12 -11.39 -9.63
CA THR A 364 -0.50 -10.02 -9.31
C THR A 364 -0.50 -9.80 -7.80
N ASP A 365 -0.38 -8.55 -7.35
CA ASP A 365 -0.43 -8.22 -5.91
C ASP A 365 -1.72 -8.73 -5.24
N GLU A 366 -2.85 -8.72 -5.96
CA GLU A 366 -4.11 -9.30 -5.47
C GLU A 366 -4.03 -10.81 -5.23
N ILE A 367 -3.30 -11.54 -6.07
CA ILE A 367 -3.12 -12.99 -5.91
C ILE A 367 -2.15 -13.24 -4.76
N LEU A 368 -1.10 -12.43 -4.62
CA LEU A 368 -0.17 -12.54 -3.49
C LEU A 368 -0.88 -12.31 -2.15
N GLU A 369 -1.78 -11.34 -2.07
CA GLU A 369 -2.60 -11.12 -0.88
C GLU A 369 -3.54 -12.29 -0.57
N ARG A 370 -4.12 -12.92 -1.60
CA ARG A 370 -4.96 -14.12 -1.43
C ARG A 370 -4.18 -15.36 -0.97
N ILE A 371 -2.90 -15.43 -1.32
CA ILE A 371 -2.01 -16.54 -0.92
C ILE A 371 -1.46 -16.32 0.49
N ARG A 372 -1.41 -15.08 1.00
CA ARG A 372 -1.06 -14.81 2.39
C ARG A 372 -2.00 -15.59 3.31
N THR A 373 -1.49 -16.62 3.94
CA THR A 373 -2.24 -17.41 4.90
C THR A 373 -2.29 -16.72 6.24
N TYR A 374 -3.44 -16.17 6.57
CA TYR A 374 -3.72 -15.69 7.92
C TYR A 374 -4.45 -16.80 8.69
N LYS A 375 -4.06 -17.03 9.96
CA LYS A 375 -4.65 -18.06 10.85
C LYS A 375 -6.04 -17.63 11.32
N ASP A 376 -6.15 -16.40 11.76
CA ASP A 376 -7.36 -15.78 12.27
C ASP A 376 -7.31 -14.25 12.06
N PHE A 377 -8.33 -13.55 12.56
CA PHE A 377 -8.41 -12.10 12.45
C PHE A 377 -7.27 -11.38 13.20
N ASN A 378 -6.85 -11.89 14.35
CA ASN A 378 -5.78 -11.26 15.12
C ASN A 378 -4.43 -11.37 14.40
N ASP A 379 -4.15 -12.53 13.81
CA ASP A 379 -2.95 -12.76 12.98
C ASP A 379 -2.93 -11.80 11.76
N LEU A 380 -4.07 -11.67 11.05
CA LEU A 380 -4.22 -10.71 9.95
C LEU A 380 -3.96 -9.28 10.42
N PHE A 381 -4.62 -8.88 11.51
CA PHE A 381 -4.54 -7.53 12.06
C PHE A 381 -3.12 -7.18 12.51
N ASP A 382 -2.47 -8.11 13.25
CA ASP A 382 -1.10 -7.93 13.73
C ASP A 382 -0.07 -7.85 12.60
N LYS A 383 -0.24 -8.68 11.54
CA LYS A 383 0.64 -8.64 10.38
C LYS A 383 0.50 -7.32 9.61
N LEU A 384 -0.73 -6.83 9.41
CA LEU A 384 -0.95 -5.52 8.78
C LEU A 384 -0.36 -4.36 9.60
N GLU A 385 -0.51 -4.41 10.94
CA GLU A 385 0.00 -3.36 11.82
C GLU A 385 1.53 -3.34 11.89
N LYS A 386 2.16 -4.53 11.83
CA LYS A 386 3.62 -4.73 11.89
C LYS A 386 4.31 -4.73 10.52
N GLU A 387 3.58 -4.48 9.44
CA GLU A 387 4.17 -4.37 8.10
C GLU A 387 5.24 -3.28 8.08
N ASP A 388 6.33 -3.50 7.33
CA ASP A 388 7.44 -2.57 7.27
C ASP A 388 6.99 -1.21 6.74
N LYS A 389 7.62 -0.14 7.23
CA LYS A 389 7.35 1.23 6.78
C LYS A 389 8.43 1.69 5.81
N ASN A 390 8.07 2.48 4.82
CA ASN A 390 9.00 2.97 3.81
C ASN A 390 10.19 3.77 4.40
N ASN A 391 10.02 4.34 5.59
CA ASN A 391 11.06 5.11 6.28
C ASN A 391 11.86 4.28 7.30
N GLN A 392 11.84 2.95 7.19
CA GLN A 392 12.63 2.06 8.05
C GLN A 392 13.85 1.50 7.32
N VAL A 393 14.89 1.22 8.10
CA VAL A 393 15.90 0.22 7.76
C VAL A 393 15.50 -1.07 8.46
N VAL A 394 15.41 -2.15 7.71
CA VAL A 394 14.96 -3.46 8.17
C VAL A 394 16.10 -4.47 8.04
N VAL A 395 16.25 -5.34 9.03
CA VAL A 395 17.17 -6.49 9.02
C VAL A 395 16.34 -7.75 9.25
N GLU A 396 16.44 -8.71 8.34
CA GLU A 396 15.73 -9.99 8.44
C GLU A 396 16.56 -11.17 7.92
N ILE A 397 16.18 -12.40 8.28
CA ILE A 397 16.83 -13.61 7.78
C ILE A 397 16.27 -13.95 6.41
N LEU A 398 17.15 -14.17 5.43
CA LEU A 398 16.81 -14.73 4.13
C LEU A 398 16.89 -16.25 4.15
N ASP A 399 15.91 -16.91 3.52
CA ASP A 399 16.01 -18.35 3.23
C ASP A 399 17.24 -18.60 2.32
N PRO A 400 18.17 -19.49 2.72
CA PRO A 400 19.36 -19.80 1.93
C PRO A 400 19.06 -20.26 0.50
N ASN A 401 17.92 -20.89 0.28
CA ASN A 401 17.51 -21.35 -1.05
C ASN A 401 17.16 -20.20 -2.00
N VAL A 402 16.83 -19.02 -1.47
CA VAL A 402 16.53 -17.81 -2.25
C VAL A 402 17.82 -17.08 -2.66
N SER A 403 18.84 -17.09 -1.82
CA SER A 403 20.09 -16.38 -2.09
C SER A 403 20.99 -17.02 -3.16
N MET A 404 20.78 -18.30 -3.45
CA MET A 404 21.59 -19.02 -4.46
C MET A 404 21.22 -18.65 -5.91
N ILE A 405 20.04 -18.08 -6.15
CA ILE A 405 19.53 -17.76 -7.50
C ILE A 405 20.20 -16.52 -8.09
N SER A 406 20.69 -15.59 -7.26
CA SER A 406 21.32 -14.34 -7.74
C SER A 406 22.80 -14.46 -8.08
N ARG A 407 23.45 -15.60 -7.81
CA ARG A 407 24.91 -15.78 -8.06
C ARG A 407 25.26 -16.32 -9.45
N ASP A 408 24.33 -16.93 -10.16
CA ASP A 408 24.66 -17.67 -11.39
C ASP A 408 24.38 -16.89 -12.68
N GLU A 409 23.73 -15.73 -12.62
CA GLU A 409 23.50 -14.89 -13.81
C GLU A 409 24.74 -14.12 -14.27
N GLU A 410 25.70 -13.83 -13.38
CA GLU A 410 26.91 -13.08 -13.75
C GLU A 410 28.00 -13.91 -14.44
N ASN A 411 27.96 -15.25 -14.36
CA ASN A 411 28.98 -16.13 -14.93
C ASN A 411 28.56 -16.95 -16.13
N GLY A 412 27.38 -16.75 -16.72
CA GLY A 412 27.00 -17.34 -17.99
C GLY A 412 26.95 -18.88 -18.04
N THR A 413 27.08 -19.58 -16.94
CA THR A 413 26.93 -21.03 -16.85
C THR A 413 25.52 -21.36 -16.38
N LYS A 414 24.71 -21.87 -17.31
CA LYS A 414 23.42 -22.48 -16.98
C LYS A 414 23.67 -23.64 -16.03
N ALA A 415 23.49 -23.42 -14.72
CA ALA A 415 23.35 -24.52 -13.80
C ALA A 415 22.07 -25.27 -14.17
N GLU A 416 22.17 -26.50 -14.60
CA GLU A 416 21.05 -27.42 -14.70
C GLU A 416 20.46 -27.59 -13.29
N ILE A 417 19.36 -26.88 -13.05
CA ILE A 417 18.52 -27.12 -11.90
C ILE A 417 18.02 -28.55 -12.05
N GLN A 418 18.51 -29.44 -11.20
CA GLN A 418 17.90 -30.79 -11.07
C GLN A 418 16.43 -30.58 -10.68
N ASP A 419 15.59 -30.65 -11.70
CA ASP A 419 14.17 -30.52 -11.67
C ASP A 419 13.55 -31.64 -10.81
N LYS A 420 13.48 -31.42 -9.52
CA LYS A 420 12.49 -32.11 -8.69
C LYS A 420 11.17 -31.41 -8.92
N ARG A 421 10.58 -31.66 -10.09
CA ARG A 421 9.19 -31.25 -10.38
C ARG A 421 8.30 -31.75 -9.26
N PRO A 422 7.55 -30.87 -8.57
CA PRO A 422 6.37 -31.33 -7.88
C PRO A 422 5.48 -31.97 -8.95
N SER A 423 5.10 -33.21 -8.75
CA SER A 423 4.26 -33.97 -9.67
C SER A 423 3.05 -33.12 -10.06
N GLN A 424 2.73 -33.10 -11.36
CA GLN A 424 1.51 -32.48 -11.91
C GLN A 424 0.24 -33.25 -11.49
N ASN A 425 0.13 -33.64 -10.23
CA ASN A 425 -1.04 -34.30 -9.70
C ASN A 425 -1.94 -33.25 -9.05
N PRO A 426 -3.19 -33.04 -9.54
CA PRO A 426 -4.16 -32.13 -8.94
C PRO A 426 -4.49 -32.44 -7.48
N ASP A 427 -4.14 -33.64 -6.99
CA ASP A 427 -4.33 -34.05 -5.59
C ASP A 427 -3.34 -33.40 -4.61
N TYR A 428 -2.34 -32.66 -5.07
CA TYR A 428 -1.43 -31.90 -4.21
C TYR A 428 -2.11 -30.67 -3.58
N LEU A 429 -3.25 -30.24 -4.11
CA LEU A 429 -4.08 -29.17 -3.55
C LEU A 429 -5.12 -29.68 -2.53
N LYS A 430 -5.28 -31.00 -2.42
CA LYS A 430 -6.05 -31.62 -1.34
C LYS A 430 -5.07 -32.03 -0.26
N GLY A 431 -5.02 -31.23 0.82
CA GLY A 431 -4.16 -31.48 1.96
C GLY A 431 -4.14 -32.96 2.34
N LYS A 432 -2.94 -33.57 2.33
CA LYS A 432 -2.72 -34.86 2.96
C LYS A 432 -3.26 -34.80 4.39
N LYS A 433 -4.28 -35.56 4.67
CA LYS A 433 -4.55 -36.04 6.04
C LYS A 433 -3.33 -36.85 6.44
N GLY A 434 -2.35 -36.22 7.01
CA GLY A 434 -1.23 -36.85 7.70
C GLY A 434 -1.52 -36.83 9.17
N ASP A 435 -1.29 -37.97 9.80
CA ASP A 435 -1.43 -38.19 11.23
C ASP A 435 -0.86 -37.06 12.08
N GLY A 436 -1.64 -36.70 13.12
CA GLY A 436 -1.39 -35.61 14.03
C GLY A 436 0.05 -35.50 14.56
N LYS A 437 0.72 -34.48 14.09
CA LYS A 437 1.65 -33.67 14.88
C LYS A 437 1.13 -32.26 14.86
N GLU A 438 0.87 -31.75 16.06
CA GLU A 438 0.45 -30.39 16.36
C GLU A 438 1.28 -29.41 15.56
N GLY A 439 0.58 -28.43 14.97
CA GLY A 439 1.10 -27.47 14.02
C GLY A 439 2.44 -26.85 14.43
N GLU A 440 3.40 -26.98 13.55
CA GLU A 440 4.56 -26.09 13.51
C GLU A 440 3.99 -24.67 13.37
N LYS A 441 4.21 -23.88 14.40
CA LYS A 441 3.96 -22.46 14.35
C LYS A 441 4.87 -21.91 13.24
N GLU A 442 4.32 -21.50 12.12
CA GLU A 442 5.00 -20.51 11.27
C GLU A 442 5.15 -19.25 12.12
N GLU A 443 6.24 -19.18 12.86
CA GLU A 443 6.68 -17.94 13.52
C GLU A 443 7.15 -17.01 12.41
N ASP A 444 6.65 -15.77 12.43
CA ASP A 444 7.14 -14.71 11.53
C ASP A 444 8.67 -14.71 11.58
N SER A 445 9.31 -14.66 10.42
CA SER A 445 10.78 -14.58 10.34
C SER A 445 11.26 -13.45 11.24
N PRO A 446 12.21 -13.71 12.16
CA PRO A 446 12.66 -12.69 13.08
C PRO A 446 13.24 -11.50 12.32
N LYS A 447 12.75 -10.32 12.61
CA LYS A 447 13.19 -9.07 12.00
C LYS A 447 13.46 -8.00 13.05
N SER A 448 14.33 -7.06 12.69
CA SER A 448 14.60 -5.85 13.46
C SER A 448 14.51 -4.65 12.54
N SER A 449 13.98 -3.54 13.02
CA SER A 449 13.85 -2.31 12.22
C SER A 449 14.15 -1.07 13.05
N VAL A 450 14.53 0.02 12.37
CA VAL A 450 14.73 1.34 12.95
C VAL A 450 14.16 2.41 12.02
N ASP A 451 13.40 3.36 12.58
CA ASP A 451 12.81 4.46 11.84
C ASP A 451 13.86 5.52 11.46
N THR A 452 13.64 6.16 10.32
CA THR A 452 14.40 7.32 9.83
C THR A 452 13.44 8.44 9.42
N ASP A 453 13.98 9.62 9.13
CA ASP A 453 13.23 10.77 8.59
C ASP A 453 13.19 10.78 7.05
N TYR A 454 13.52 9.64 6.42
CA TYR A 454 13.64 9.50 4.97
C TYR A 454 12.98 8.22 4.49
N VAL A 455 12.39 8.24 3.30
CA VAL A 455 12.03 7.02 2.57
C VAL A 455 13.33 6.32 2.15
N VAL A 456 13.55 5.10 2.62
CA VAL A 456 14.82 4.38 2.45
C VAL A 456 14.72 3.42 1.27
N TYR A 457 15.69 3.51 0.36
CA TYR A 457 15.87 2.63 -0.79
C TYR A 457 17.17 1.85 -0.68
N GLY A 458 17.23 0.71 -1.38
CA GLY A 458 18.40 -0.15 -1.45
C GLY A 458 18.34 -1.30 -0.46
N ASP A 459 19.10 -2.33 -0.79
CA ASP A 459 19.22 -3.59 -0.07
C ASP A 459 20.64 -4.10 -0.14
N GLY A 460 20.97 -5.06 0.73
CA GLY A 460 22.23 -5.75 0.75
C GLY A 460 22.21 -6.93 1.69
N GLN A 461 23.16 -7.85 1.53
CA GLN A 461 23.17 -9.12 2.22
C GLN A 461 24.48 -9.39 2.95
N PHE A 462 24.39 -10.07 4.09
CA PHE A 462 25.51 -10.54 4.90
C PHE A 462 25.42 -12.05 5.12
N THR A 463 26.56 -12.72 5.03
CA THR A 463 26.67 -14.14 5.35
C THR A 463 27.30 -14.31 6.73
N PHE A 464 26.65 -15.09 7.58
CA PHE A 464 27.10 -15.43 8.91
C PHE A 464 27.32 -16.93 9.05
N GLN A 465 28.21 -17.30 9.96
CA GLN A 465 28.38 -18.70 10.37
C GLN A 465 27.74 -18.89 11.75
N VAL A 466 26.69 -19.70 11.79
CA VAL A 466 26.02 -20.09 13.04
C VAL A 466 26.68 -21.36 13.56
N MET A 467 27.28 -21.31 14.75
CA MET A 467 28.03 -22.40 15.36
C MET A 467 27.53 -22.71 16.77
N ALA A 468 27.87 -23.88 17.27
CA ALA A 468 27.69 -24.18 18.69
C ALA A 468 28.53 -23.21 19.56
N PRO A 469 28.08 -22.85 20.78
CA PRO A 469 28.77 -21.83 21.61
C PRO A 469 30.26 -22.07 21.81
N GLU A 470 30.66 -23.32 22.01
CA GLU A 470 32.07 -23.68 22.21
C GLU A 470 32.93 -23.46 20.96
N ASP A 471 32.41 -23.79 19.78
CA ASP A 471 33.09 -23.62 18.50
C ASP A 471 33.14 -22.14 18.08
N ARG A 472 32.08 -21.38 18.35
CA ARG A 472 32.02 -19.92 18.17
C ARG A 472 33.12 -19.24 18.98
N ASP A 473 33.27 -19.56 20.27
CA ASP A 473 34.29 -18.95 21.13
C ASP A 473 35.69 -19.26 20.65
N ARG A 474 35.91 -20.49 20.15
CA ARG A 474 37.18 -20.89 19.54
C ARG A 474 37.47 -20.11 18.25
N ALA A 475 36.46 -19.94 17.41
CA ALA A 475 36.56 -19.18 16.15
C ALA A 475 36.85 -17.69 16.41
N LEU A 476 36.14 -17.07 17.35
CA LEU A 476 36.33 -15.66 17.71
C LEU A 476 37.74 -15.40 18.27
N ARG A 477 38.29 -16.31 19.11
CA ARG A 477 39.67 -16.22 19.60
C ARG A 477 40.70 -16.32 18.47
N LYS A 478 40.47 -17.16 17.46
CA LYS A 478 41.34 -17.26 16.27
C LYS A 478 41.29 -15.96 15.44
N LEU A 479 40.12 -15.42 15.20
CA LEU A 479 39.94 -14.15 14.48
C LEU A 479 40.63 -12.99 15.20
N ALA A 480 40.45 -12.87 16.52
CA ALA A 480 41.11 -11.84 17.32
C ALA A 480 42.65 -11.92 17.22
N LYS A 481 43.21 -13.13 17.30
CA LYS A 481 44.68 -13.34 17.14
C LYS A 481 45.16 -13.00 15.73
N SER A 482 44.41 -13.35 14.69
CA SER A 482 44.72 -13.01 13.30
C SER A 482 44.72 -11.51 13.07
N ASN A 483 43.70 -10.80 13.58
CA ASN A 483 43.60 -9.34 13.47
C ASN A 483 44.73 -8.62 14.23
N GLN A 484 45.11 -9.10 15.42
CA GLN A 484 46.25 -8.55 16.17
C GLN A 484 47.55 -8.71 15.39
N LYS A 485 47.76 -9.87 14.76
CA LYS A 485 48.94 -10.12 13.93
C LYS A 485 48.98 -9.18 12.72
N MET A 486 47.87 -9.05 12.00
CA MET A 486 47.77 -8.14 10.84
C MET A 486 48.06 -6.69 11.20
N ILE A 487 47.54 -6.19 12.33
CA ILE A 487 47.83 -4.85 12.84
C ILE A 487 49.29 -4.68 13.21
N ALA A 488 49.92 -5.70 13.77
CA ALA A 488 51.35 -5.69 14.09
C ALA A 488 52.23 -5.67 12.83
N ASP A 489 51.86 -6.44 11.82
CA ASP A 489 52.55 -6.49 10.53
C ASP A 489 52.44 -5.14 9.79
N MET A 490 51.27 -4.52 9.73
CA MET A 490 51.06 -3.16 9.18
C MET A 490 51.88 -2.09 9.91
N LYS A 491 52.01 -2.18 11.24
CA LYS A 491 52.83 -1.25 12.04
C LYS A 491 54.32 -1.43 11.78
N ASN A 492 54.77 -2.63 11.43
CA ASN A 492 56.16 -2.91 11.09
C ASN A 492 56.52 -2.46 9.68
N GLU A 493 55.66 -2.71 8.70
CA GLU A 493 55.83 -2.21 7.33
C GLU A 493 55.84 -0.67 7.27
N GLY A 494 55.03 0.00 8.11
CA GLY A 494 55.05 1.46 8.26
C GLY A 494 56.30 2.02 8.90
N LYS A 495 57.06 1.21 9.69
CA LYS A 495 58.35 1.63 10.27
C LYS A 495 59.51 1.48 9.30
N ASP A 496 59.46 0.48 8.44
CA ASP A 496 60.53 0.27 7.43
C ASP A 496 60.47 1.30 6.29
N SER A 497 59.28 1.90 6.03
CA SER A 497 59.15 2.97 5.06
C SER A 497 59.61 4.34 5.57
N ILE A 498 59.86 4.51 6.88
CA ILE A 498 60.33 5.77 7.50
C ILE A 498 61.83 5.77 7.73
N SER A 499 62.53 4.61 7.76
CA SER A 499 63.97 4.53 8.01
C SER A 499 64.84 4.63 6.76
N GLY A 500 64.27 4.81 5.58
CA GLY A 500 64.99 4.83 4.29
C GLY A 500 65.11 6.22 3.65
N LYS A 501 65.33 7.29 4.41
CA LYS A 501 65.73 8.59 3.85
C LYS A 501 66.82 9.22 4.70
N ASP A 502 68.07 9.01 4.26
CA ASP A 502 69.08 10.06 4.15
C ASP A 502 70.32 9.45 3.51
N LYS A 503 70.47 9.64 2.21
CA LYS A 503 71.73 9.96 1.53
C LYS A 503 71.54 10.03 0.01
N ASP A 504 72.01 11.12 -0.51
CA ASP A 504 72.28 11.45 -1.90
C ASP A 504 71.19 12.18 -2.69
N GLY A 505 71.42 13.50 -2.71
CA GLY A 505 70.82 14.41 -3.65
C GLY A 505 71.29 14.20 -5.08
N LYS A 506 70.35 14.14 -6.00
CA LYS A 506 70.48 14.63 -7.38
C LYS A 506 69.12 14.90 -7.95
N LYS A 507 68.96 16.11 -8.43
CA LYS A 507 67.82 16.57 -9.25
C LYS A 507 67.84 15.81 -10.57
N GLU A 508 66.68 15.35 -11.02
CA GLU A 508 66.33 15.29 -12.45
C GLU A 508 64.82 15.40 -12.65
N GLU A 509 64.49 16.06 -13.75
CA GLU A 509 63.17 16.58 -14.14
C GLU A 509 62.23 15.54 -14.70
N THR A 510 60.96 15.77 -14.43
CA THR A 510 59.74 15.47 -15.24
C THR A 510 59.80 14.50 -16.39
N LYS A 511 58.92 13.47 -16.32
CA LYS A 511 58.06 13.04 -17.44
C LYS A 511 56.81 12.33 -16.90
N GLU A 512 55.65 12.85 -17.32
CA GLU A 512 54.37 12.18 -17.26
C GLU A 512 54.39 10.90 -18.09
N GLU A 513 53.91 9.80 -17.52
CA GLU A 513 53.39 8.68 -18.30
C GLU A 513 52.29 7.92 -17.55
N ASN A 514 51.26 7.68 -18.31
CA ASN A 514 50.01 7.02 -18.03
C ASN A 514 50.09 5.61 -17.41
N GLY A 515 49.17 5.34 -16.51
CA GLY A 515 48.39 4.10 -16.57
C GLY A 515 48.95 2.85 -15.98
N LYS A 516 48.42 2.43 -14.87
CA LYS A 516 47.88 1.09 -14.62
C LYS A 516 47.43 0.99 -13.15
N LYS A 517 46.15 0.68 -12.95
CA LYS A 517 45.62 0.25 -11.64
C LYS A 517 46.29 -1.08 -11.23
N PRO A 518 46.65 -1.26 -9.97
CA PRO A 518 46.98 -2.58 -9.47
C PRO A 518 45.71 -3.33 -9.07
N ASP A 519 45.64 -4.53 -9.57
CA ASP A 519 44.76 -5.61 -9.13
C ASP A 519 45.09 -5.97 -7.67
N THR A 520 44.15 -5.85 -6.76
CA THR A 520 44.25 -6.35 -5.40
C THR A 520 43.15 -7.32 -5.08
N ASP A 521 43.25 -8.54 -5.60
CA ASP A 521 42.64 -9.72 -5.00
C ASP A 521 43.49 -10.18 -3.81
N LYS A 522 43.06 -9.87 -2.59
CA LYS A 522 43.43 -10.64 -1.39
C LYS A 522 42.26 -10.62 -0.39
N LYS A 523 41.64 -11.78 -0.29
CA LYS A 523 40.61 -12.15 0.69
C LYS A 523 41.13 -11.91 2.11
N SER A 524 40.62 -10.86 2.74
CA SER A 524 40.58 -10.76 4.20
C SER A 524 39.11 -10.87 4.59
N GLY A 525 38.78 -11.68 5.60
CA GLY A 525 37.42 -12.05 6.01
C GLY A 525 36.57 -10.89 6.52
N THR A 526 36.30 -9.94 5.67
CA THR A 526 35.30 -8.91 5.82
C THR A 526 34.10 -9.39 4.99
N SER A 527 32.97 -9.54 5.64
CA SER A 527 31.70 -9.82 4.96
C SER A 527 31.40 -8.66 4.02
N TYR A 528 31.43 -8.91 2.71
CA TYR A 528 31.13 -7.89 1.71
C TYR A 528 29.61 -7.70 1.62
N PHE A 529 29.21 -6.45 1.63
CA PHE A 529 27.89 -6.01 1.29
C PHE A 529 27.74 -6.07 -0.24
N LEU A 530 26.89 -6.95 -0.74
CA LEU A 530 26.57 -7.00 -2.15
C LEU A 530 25.34 -6.12 -2.39
N MET A 531 25.51 -5.04 -3.13
CA MET A 531 24.39 -4.25 -3.64
C MET A 531 23.80 -4.95 -4.85
N SER A 532 22.51 -5.21 -4.81
CA SER A 532 21.76 -5.45 -6.03
C SER A 532 21.39 -4.09 -6.65
N ASP A 533 21.81 -3.85 -7.88
CA ASP A 533 21.31 -2.75 -8.70
C ASP A 533 19.88 -3.07 -9.13
N SER A 534 18.94 -3.08 -8.20
CA SER A 534 17.53 -3.07 -8.56
C SER A 534 17.16 -1.69 -9.08
N MET A 535 17.44 -1.50 -10.34
CA MET A 535 17.10 -0.30 -11.09
C MET A 535 15.61 0.02 -11.03
N THR A 536 15.36 1.19 -10.54
CA THR A 536 14.36 2.16 -11.00
C THR A 536 13.80 1.85 -12.40
N ARG A 537 12.66 1.18 -12.44
CA ARG A 537 11.68 1.35 -13.49
C ARG A 537 10.31 1.26 -12.81
N LEU A 538 9.81 2.42 -12.48
CA LEU A 538 8.38 2.78 -12.49
C LEU A 538 8.29 4.31 -12.36
#